data_1ee7c5ae8cf0a569a27da85cea7652fb
#
_entry.id   1ee7c5ae8cf0a569a27da85cea7652fb
#
_cell.length_a   1.000
_cell.length_b   1.000
_cell.length_c   1.000
_cell.angle_alpha   90.00
_cell.angle_beta   90.00
_cell.angle_gamma   90.00
#
_symmetry.space_group_name_H-M   'P 1'
#
loop_
_entity.id
_entity.type
_entity.pdbx_description
1 polymer ?
#
loop_
_entity_poly.entity_id
_entity_poly.type
_entity_poly.pdbx_seq_one_letter_code
_entity_poly.pdbx_strand_id
1 'polypeptide(L)'
;MKKIKLSENLELSQVVMGCMRIADSNLTENELLDLVEKCLDMGVTSIDHAPVYGGYTCEKIFGDAVLRKRPELRDKMQLITKAGIVCPGHYGNKTIYYKSTKEEILKEMDESLEKLGTDHVDLLLIHRPDPLADPAETADALETVVKQGKALNVGVSNFMPSQLTMLQSYMDIPLVTNQMELSVKNTENFFNGVVDDAFTRRIPLMAWSPLGGGDVFKSTDEKFVRLRTVLTKIAEEHKTTIDAVIYAW
;
A
#
# COMPACT_ATOMS: atom_id res chain seq x y z
N MET A 1 6.95 1.36 -18.19
CA MET A 1 6.20 2.03 -17.09
C MET A 1 7.08 3.14 -16.50
N LYS A 2 6.50 4.31 -16.17
CA LYS A 2 7.22 5.38 -15.45
C LYS A 2 7.49 4.90 -14.01
N LYS A 3 8.66 5.28 -13.46
CA LYS A 3 9.00 5.06 -12.05
C LYS A 3 8.94 6.37 -11.27
N ILE A 4 8.55 6.30 -10.01
CA ILE A 4 8.46 7.42 -9.09
C ILE A 4 9.50 7.20 -7.99
N LYS A 5 10.41 8.14 -7.85
CA LYS A 5 11.45 8.10 -6.83
C LYS A 5 10.87 8.54 -5.48
N LEU A 6 10.97 7.67 -4.47
CA LEU A 6 10.54 7.94 -3.10
C LEU A 6 11.73 8.31 -2.20
N SER A 7 12.89 7.68 -2.42
CA SER A 7 14.14 7.94 -1.71
C SER A 7 15.34 7.76 -2.64
N GLU A 8 16.57 7.87 -2.13
CA GLU A 8 17.77 7.62 -2.94
C GLU A 8 17.87 6.19 -3.45
N ASN A 9 17.34 5.24 -2.67
CA ASN A 9 17.43 3.80 -2.93
C ASN A 9 16.07 3.14 -3.22
N LEU A 10 14.98 3.90 -3.37
CA LEU A 10 13.65 3.37 -3.66
C LEU A 10 12.95 4.13 -4.78
N GLU A 11 12.67 3.41 -5.85
CA GLU A 11 11.77 3.83 -6.93
C GLU A 11 10.63 2.82 -7.08
N LEU A 12 9.38 3.29 -7.05
CA LEU A 12 8.20 2.46 -7.31
C LEU A 12 7.69 2.66 -8.73
N SER A 13 7.10 1.63 -9.33
CA SER A 13 6.34 1.78 -10.57
C SER A 13 5.14 2.70 -10.32
N GLN A 14 4.80 3.56 -11.29
CA GLN A 14 3.70 4.51 -11.16
C GLN A 14 2.36 3.83 -10.86
N VAL A 15 2.14 2.65 -11.42
CA VAL A 15 1.04 1.75 -11.06
C VAL A 15 1.59 0.66 -10.16
N VAL A 16 0.92 0.43 -9.04
CA VAL A 16 1.29 -0.57 -8.03
C VAL A 16 0.25 -1.69 -8.03
N MET A 17 0.68 -2.93 -8.07
CA MET A 17 -0.21 -4.09 -7.94
C MET A 17 -0.64 -4.25 -6.48
N GLY A 18 -1.90 -3.99 -6.16
CA GLY A 18 -2.47 -4.19 -4.83
C GLY A 18 -2.94 -5.62 -4.62
N CYS A 19 -2.46 -6.28 -3.57
CA CYS A 19 -2.75 -7.68 -3.27
C CYS A 19 -3.91 -7.89 -2.28
N MET A 20 -4.66 -6.85 -1.91
CA MET A 20 -5.73 -6.93 -0.91
C MET A 20 -6.80 -7.98 -1.23
N ARG A 21 -7.06 -8.25 -2.51
CA ARG A 21 -8.15 -9.14 -2.97
C ARG A 21 -7.68 -10.42 -3.64
N ILE A 22 -6.41 -10.78 -3.52
CA ILE A 22 -5.92 -12.02 -4.18
C ILE A 22 -6.56 -13.27 -3.58
N ALA A 23 -6.91 -13.28 -2.28
CA ALA A 23 -7.64 -14.38 -1.65
C ALA A 23 -9.06 -14.55 -2.23
N ASP A 24 -9.70 -13.48 -2.68
CA ASP A 24 -11.05 -13.50 -3.24
C ASP A 24 -11.05 -13.70 -4.77
N SER A 25 -9.89 -13.71 -5.40
CA SER A 25 -9.77 -13.77 -6.86
C SER A 25 -10.04 -15.15 -7.45
N ASN A 26 -10.04 -16.19 -6.62
CA ASN A 26 -10.13 -17.61 -7.02
C ASN A 26 -9.04 -18.04 -8.04
N LEU A 27 -7.93 -17.31 -8.12
CA LEU A 27 -6.80 -17.71 -8.96
C LEU A 27 -6.07 -18.90 -8.33
N THR A 28 -5.70 -19.86 -9.16
CA THR A 28 -4.73 -20.89 -8.78
C THR A 28 -3.35 -20.25 -8.57
N GLU A 29 -2.45 -20.95 -7.87
CA GLU A 29 -1.08 -20.46 -7.67
C GLU A 29 -0.35 -20.18 -9.00
N ASN A 30 -0.58 -20.99 -10.03
CA ASN A 30 0.04 -20.77 -11.33
C ASN A 30 -0.54 -19.56 -12.05
N GLU A 31 -1.87 -19.36 -12.00
CA GLU A 31 -2.50 -18.16 -12.56
C GLU A 31 -2.08 -16.87 -11.85
N LEU A 32 -1.86 -16.92 -10.53
CA LEU A 32 -1.33 -15.79 -9.80
C LEU A 32 0.13 -15.50 -10.18
N LEU A 33 0.96 -16.54 -10.33
CA LEU A 33 2.34 -16.39 -10.81
C LEU A 33 2.38 -15.77 -12.21
N ASP A 34 1.59 -16.31 -13.15
CA ASP A 34 1.48 -15.78 -14.52
C ASP A 34 1.02 -14.31 -14.54
N LEU A 35 0.09 -13.93 -13.64
CA LEU A 35 -0.36 -12.55 -13.50
C LEU A 35 0.78 -11.63 -13.04
N VAL A 36 1.54 -12.07 -12.03
CA VAL A 36 2.68 -11.30 -11.51
C VAL A 36 3.77 -11.16 -12.58
N GLU A 37 4.12 -12.22 -13.28
CA GLU A 37 5.11 -12.17 -14.37
C GLU A 37 4.67 -11.20 -15.48
N LYS A 38 3.40 -11.23 -15.89
CA LYS A 38 2.84 -10.24 -16.84
C LYS A 38 2.90 -8.81 -16.32
N CYS A 39 2.63 -8.58 -15.03
CA CYS A 39 2.79 -7.27 -14.42
C CYS A 39 4.23 -6.77 -14.51
N LEU A 40 5.20 -7.63 -14.16
CA LEU A 40 6.63 -7.32 -14.26
C LEU A 40 7.05 -7.01 -15.70
N ASP A 41 6.60 -7.80 -16.68
CA ASP A 41 6.89 -7.58 -18.11
C ASP A 41 6.33 -6.25 -18.63
N MET A 42 5.19 -5.79 -18.09
CA MET A 42 4.62 -4.47 -18.37
C MET A 42 5.31 -3.33 -17.61
N GLY A 43 6.26 -3.66 -16.71
CA GLY A 43 6.97 -2.71 -15.86
C GLY A 43 6.19 -2.28 -14.60
N VAL A 44 5.13 -2.99 -14.22
CA VAL A 44 4.47 -2.90 -12.91
C VAL A 44 5.28 -3.75 -11.94
N THR A 45 6.27 -3.14 -11.31
CA THR A 45 7.25 -3.85 -10.48
C THR A 45 6.99 -3.71 -8.98
N SER A 46 6.10 -2.82 -8.58
CA SER A 46 5.79 -2.57 -7.16
C SER A 46 4.54 -3.33 -6.76
N ILE A 47 4.62 -4.09 -5.66
CA ILE A 47 3.58 -5.00 -5.17
C ILE A 47 3.23 -4.60 -3.74
N ASP A 48 1.94 -4.25 -3.49
CA ASP A 48 1.46 -3.75 -2.21
C ASP A 48 0.68 -4.81 -1.43
N HIS A 49 1.18 -5.13 -0.25
CA HIS A 49 0.63 -6.07 0.72
C HIS A 49 0.22 -5.40 2.03
N ALA A 50 -0.42 -6.14 2.89
CA ALA A 50 -0.55 -5.90 4.32
C ALA A 50 -0.91 -7.22 5.04
N PRO A 51 -0.50 -7.41 6.31
CA PRO A 51 -0.84 -8.60 7.09
C PRO A 51 -2.34 -8.90 7.10
N VAL A 52 -3.18 -7.87 7.28
CA VAL A 52 -4.64 -8.00 7.43
C VAL A 52 -5.39 -8.36 6.15
N TYR A 53 -4.74 -8.31 4.99
CA TYR A 53 -5.38 -8.58 3.71
C TYR A 53 -5.86 -10.04 3.60
N GLY A 54 -7.08 -10.24 3.08
CA GLY A 54 -7.69 -11.55 2.96
C GLY A 54 -7.79 -12.31 4.29
N GLY A 55 -8.02 -11.62 5.42
CA GLY A 55 -8.04 -12.24 6.73
C GLY A 55 -6.69 -12.88 7.10
N TYR A 56 -5.59 -12.19 6.86
CA TYR A 56 -4.18 -12.60 7.12
C TYR A 56 -3.64 -13.70 6.20
N THR A 57 -4.25 -13.90 5.03
CA THR A 57 -3.85 -14.98 4.10
C THR A 57 -3.12 -14.49 2.85
N CYS A 58 -3.34 -13.23 2.42
CA CYS A 58 -2.83 -12.75 1.12
C CYS A 58 -1.30 -12.79 1.01
N GLU A 59 -0.55 -12.42 2.06
CA GLU A 59 0.91 -12.50 2.04
C GLU A 59 1.39 -13.94 1.83
N LYS A 60 0.78 -14.91 2.55
CA LYS A 60 1.13 -16.32 2.40
C LYS A 60 0.76 -16.85 1.02
N ILE A 61 -0.42 -16.51 0.49
CA ILE A 61 -0.84 -16.90 -0.86
C ILE A 61 0.17 -16.39 -1.90
N PHE A 62 0.59 -15.13 -1.79
CA PHE A 62 1.59 -14.57 -2.68
C PHE A 62 2.96 -15.22 -2.50
N GLY A 63 3.41 -15.41 -1.28
CA GLY A 63 4.68 -16.06 -0.96
C GLY A 63 4.76 -17.47 -1.52
N ASP A 64 3.71 -18.28 -1.33
CA ASP A 64 3.65 -19.66 -1.82
C ASP A 64 3.57 -19.73 -3.35
N ALA A 65 2.74 -18.88 -3.96
CA ALA A 65 2.51 -18.90 -5.41
C ALA A 65 3.67 -18.29 -6.21
N VAL A 66 4.38 -17.31 -5.68
CA VAL A 66 5.35 -16.50 -6.41
C VAL A 66 6.77 -16.70 -5.88
N LEU A 67 7.08 -16.20 -4.69
CA LEU A 67 8.47 -16.09 -4.23
C LEU A 67 9.10 -17.43 -3.86
N ARG A 68 8.34 -18.40 -3.31
CA ARG A 68 8.87 -19.73 -3.03
C ARG A 68 9.03 -20.60 -4.29
N LYS A 69 8.23 -20.33 -5.34
CA LYS A 69 8.38 -21.02 -6.63
C LYS A 69 9.45 -20.40 -7.51
N ARG A 70 9.57 -19.08 -7.50
CA ARG A 70 10.44 -18.27 -8.35
C ARG A 70 11.18 -17.22 -7.53
N PRO A 71 12.15 -17.64 -6.67
CA PRO A 71 12.88 -16.71 -5.78
C PRO A 71 13.60 -15.58 -6.52
N GLU A 72 14.03 -15.81 -7.76
CA GLU A 72 14.70 -14.83 -8.60
C GLU A 72 13.80 -13.66 -9.03
N LEU A 73 12.49 -13.77 -8.84
CA LEU A 73 11.58 -12.64 -9.09
C LEU A 73 11.66 -11.58 -7.98
N ARG A 74 12.19 -11.94 -6.79
CA ARG A 74 12.35 -10.99 -5.69
C ARG A 74 13.16 -9.76 -6.10
N ASP A 75 14.24 -9.95 -6.83
CA ASP A 75 15.13 -8.87 -7.29
C ASP A 75 14.51 -8.00 -8.39
N LYS A 76 13.40 -8.45 -8.98
CA LYS A 76 12.69 -7.73 -10.04
C LYS A 76 11.55 -6.86 -9.54
N MET A 77 11.24 -6.92 -8.23
CA MET A 77 10.08 -6.23 -7.66
C MET A 77 10.44 -5.41 -6.41
N GLN A 78 9.62 -4.43 -6.12
CA GLN A 78 9.59 -3.72 -4.85
C GLN A 78 8.40 -4.24 -4.05
N LEU A 79 8.66 -4.87 -2.91
CA LEU A 79 7.65 -5.34 -1.98
C LEU A 79 7.33 -4.26 -0.95
N ILE A 80 6.04 -4.01 -0.78
CA ILE A 80 5.50 -3.09 0.21
C ILE A 80 4.62 -3.90 1.15
N THR A 81 4.80 -3.76 2.45
CA THR A 81 3.84 -4.27 3.44
C THR A 81 3.56 -3.23 4.52
N LYS A 82 2.72 -3.57 5.46
CA LYS A 82 2.24 -2.62 6.46
C LYS A 82 2.23 -3.28 7.85
N ALA A 83 2.09 -2.45 8.90
CA ALA A 83 1.92 -2.92 10.28
C ALA A 83 0.94 -2.02 11.05
N GLY A 84 0.41 -2.50 12.15
CA GLY A 84 -0.33 -1.71 13.13
C GLY A 84 -1.85 -1.78 13.03
N ILE A 85 -2.44 -2.75 12.30
CA ILE A 85 -3.87 -3.04 12.35
C ILE A 85 -4.08 -4.46 12.84
N VAL A 86 -4.93 -4.63 13.86
CA VAL A 86 -5.38 -5.93 14.33
C VAL A 86 -6.87 -6.09 14.03
N CYS A 87 -7.22 -7.09 13.21
CA CYS A 87 -8.59 -7.39 12.81
C CYS A 87 -9.26 -8.45 13.70
N PRO A 88 -10.61 -8.52 13.74
CA PRO A 88 -11.35 -9.56 14.43
C PRO A 88 -10.91 -10.96 13.99
N GLY A 89 -10.85 -11.88 14.96
CA GLY A 89 -10.40 -13.27 14.76
C GLY A 89 -8.89 -13.46 14.89
N HIS A 90 -8.09 -12.44 14.68
CA HIS A 90 -6.65 -12.50 14.92
C HIS A 90 -6.36 -12.35 16.42
N TYR A 91 -5.52 -13.19 16.98
CA TYR A 91 -5.23 -13.28 18.44
C TYR A 91 -6.49 -13.41 19.33
N GLY A 92 -7.60 -13.95 18.79
CA GLY A 92 -8.86 -14.10 19.52
C GLY A 92 -9.66 -12.80 19.73
N ASN A 93 -9.30 -11.72 19.07
CA ASN A 93 -9.98 -10.42 19.18
C ASN A 93 -11.37 -10.44 18.55
N LYS A 94 -12.27 -9.62 19.08
CA LYS A 94 -13.64 -9.44 18.59
C LYS A 94 -13.86 -8.16 17.81
N THR A 95 -12.92 -7.20 17.91
CA THR A 95 -13.02 -5.86 17.30
C THR A 95 -11.76 -5.54 16.52
N ILE A 96 -11.86 -4.64 15.55
CA ILE A 96 -10.70 -4.03 14.92
C ILE A 96 -10.11 -2.97 15.85
N TYR A 97 -8.78 -2.91 15.95
CA TYR A 97 -8.07 -1.83 16.65
C TYR A 97 -6.71 -1.59 16.01
N TYR A 98 -6.11 -0.44 16.33
CA TYR A 98 -4.76 -0.09 15.91
C TYR A 98 -3.78 -0.35 17.05
N LYS A 99 -2.58 -0.82 16.72
CA LYS A 99 -1.53 -1.10 17.71
C LYS A 99 -0.16 -0.88 17.07
N SER A 100 0.42 0.28 17.32
CA SER A 100 1.73 0.68 16.77
C SER A 100 2.82 0.70 17.85
N THR A 101 2.76 -0.23 18.82
CA THR A 101 3.86 -0.44 19.77
C THR A 101 5.05 -1.07 19.07
N LYS A 102 6.25 -0.84 19.60
CA LYS A 102 7.48 -1.44 19.05
C LYS A 102 7.39 -2.96 18.93
N GLU A 103 6.93 -3.63 19.99
CA GLU A 103 6.78 -5.09 20.02
C GLU A 103 5.89 -5.60 18.88
N GLU A 104 4.71 -4.96 18.67
CA GLU A 104 3.78 -5.40 17.64
C GLU A 104 4.31 -5.17 16.23
N ILE A 105 4.90 -4.01 15.96
CA ILE A 105 5.48 -3.70 14.64
C ILE A 105 6.59 -4.70 14.28
N LEU A 106 7.49 -4.99 15.22
CA LEU A 106 8.58 -5.95 14.99
C LEU A 106 8.04 -7.36 14.74
N LYS A 107 7.03 -7.77 15.52
CA LYS A 107 6.38 -9.07 15.37
C LYS A 107 5.65 -9.20 14.03
N GLU A 108 4.81 -8.23 13.67
CA GLU A 108 4.10 -8.22 12.37
C GLU A 108 5.08 -8.22 11.19
N MET A 109 6.22 -7.51 11.33
CA MET A 109 7.26 -7.52 10.30
C MET A 109 7.85 -8.91 10.11
N ASP A 110 8.20 -9.61 11.19
CA ASP A 110 8.75 -10.97 11.12
C ASP A 110 7.73 -11.97 10.53
N GLU A 111 6.47 -11.88 10.94
CA GLU A 111 5.39 -12.70 10.38
C GLU A 111 5.17 -12.43 8.88
N SER A 112 5.26 -11.17 8.44
CA SER A 112 5.13 -10.80 7.02
C SER A 112 6.26 -11.36 6.19
N LEU A 113 7.51 -11.26 6.66
CA LEU A 113 8.67 -11.84 5.97
C LEU A 113 8.56 -13.34 5.82
N GLU A 114 8.15 -14.04 6.89
CA GLU A 114 7.91 -15.48 6.85
C GLU A 114 6.82 -15.85 5.84
N LYS A 115 5.66 -15.15 5.87
CA LYS A 115 4.54 -15.42 4.96
C LYS A 115 4.91 -15.14 3.50
N LEU A 116 5.57 -14.02 3.22
CA LEU A 116 6.03 -13.66 1.88
C LEU A 116 7.16 -14.57 1.38
N GLY A 117 7.95 -15.16 2.27
CA GLY A 117 9.10 -16.00 1.90
C GLY A 117 10.29 -15.17 1.41
N THR A 118 10.57 -14.05 2.08
CA THR A 118 11.68 -13.14 1.78
C THR A 118 12.36 -12.70 3.07
N ASP A 119 13.56 -12.22 3.00
CA ASP A 119 14.32 -11.69 4.15
C ASP A 119 14.11 -10.18 4.37
N HIS A 120 13.57 -9.47 3.39
CA HIS A 120 13.27 -8.05 3.50
C HIS A 120 12.12 -7.60 2.60
N VAL A 121 11.56 -6.42 2.93
CA VAL A 121 10.69 -5.64 2.05
C VAL A 121 11.38 -4.32 1.67
N ASP A 122 10.98 -3.73 0.55
CA ASP A 122 11.52 -2.44 0.11
C ASP A 122 10.91 -1.27 0.87
N LEU A 123 9.67 -1.43 1.34
CA LEU A 123 8.94 -0.39 2.08
C LEU A 123 8.01 -1.00 3.13
N LEU A 124 8.15 -0.57 4.38
CA LEU A 124 7.19 -0.82 5.45
C LEU A 124 6.39 0.44 5.75
N LEU A 125 5.06 0.33 5.83
CA LEU A 125 4.16 1.42 6.20
C LEU A 125 3.50 1.17 7.55
N ILE A 126 3.37 2.19 8.40
CA ILE A 126 2.35 2.16 9.45
C ILE A 126 1.00 2.30 8.78
N HIS A 127 0.15 1.27 8.89
CA HIS A 127 -1.08 1.14 8.10
C HIS A 127 -2.14 2.18 8.45
N ARG A 128 -2.24 2.54 9.74
CA ARG A 128 -3.11 3.60 10.27
C ARG A 128 -2.45 4.26 11.47
N PRO A 129 -2.70 5.55 11.69
CA PRO A 129 -2.26 6.19 12.93
C PRO A 129 -2.98 5.56 14.12
N ASP A 130 -2.22 5.19 15.15
CA ASP A 130 -2.75 4.75 16.43
C ASP A 130 -2.72 5.95 17.39
N PRO A 131 -3.90 6.50 17.77
CA PRO A 131 -3.95 7.69 18.62
C PRO A 131 -3.53 7.44 20.07
N LEU A 132 -3.35 6.18 20.45
CA LEU A 132 -2.95 5.77 21.82
C LEU A 132 -1.49 5.31 21.90
N ALA A 133 -0.79 5.17 20.74
CA ALA A 133 0.61 4.77 20.73
C ALA A 133 1.53 5.94 21.15
N ASP A 134 2.61 5.60 21.84
CA ASP A 134 3.72 6.51 22.01
C ASP A 134 4.47 6.65 20.67
N PRO A 135 4.55 7.87 20.09
CA PRO A 135 5.25 8.07 18.83
C PRO A 135 6.75 7.73 18.91
N ALA A 136 7.37 7.80 20.09
CA ALA A 136 8.76 7.40 20.28
C ALA A 136 8.94 5.88 20.11
N GLU A 137 8.00 5.06 20.59
CA GLU A 137 8.03 3.61 20.37
C GLU A 137 7.83 3.23 18.91
N THR A 138 6.89 3.91 18.23
CA THR A 138 6.64 3.69 16.80
C THR A 138 7.87 4.07 15.97
N ALA A 139 8.50 5.21 16.26
CA ALA A 139 9.73 5.66 15.62
C ALA A 139 10.87 4.66 15.81
N ASP A 140 11.13 4.25 17.05
CA ASP A 140 12.18 3.27 17.38
C ASP A 140 11.93 1.90 16.70
N ALA A 141 10.66 1.48 16.56
CA ALA A 141 10.33 0.28 15.79
C ALA A 141 10.73 0.41 14.32
N LEU A 142 10.34 1.50 13.66
CA LEU A 142 10.65 1.77 12.26
C LEU A 142 12.16 1.86 12.00
N GLU A 143 12.90 2.54 12.87
CA GLU A 143 14.36 2.59 12.77
C GLU A 143 15.02 1.23 13.03
N THR A 144 14.46 0.45 13.97
CA THR A 144 14.94 -0.91 14.27
C THR A 144 14.80 -1.84 13.06
N VAL A 145 13.66 -1.85 12.36
CA VAL A 145 13.47 -2.72 11.18
C VAL A 145 14.39 -2.32 10.03
N VAL A 146 14.65 -1.02 9.85
CA VAL A 146 15.62 -0.55 8.85
C VAL A 146 17.04 -0.94 9.24
N LYS A 147 17.44 -0.74 10.48
CA LYS A 147 18.76 -1.14 11.00
C LYS A 147 19.00 -2.64 10.90
N GLN A 148 17.96 -3.46 11.06
CA GLN A 148 18.03 -4.92 10.90
C GLN A 148 18.02 -5.37 9.43
N GLY A 149 17.81 -4.45 8.48
CA GLY A 149 17.70 -4.77 7.06
C GLY A 149 16.40 -5.46 6.67
N LYS A 150 15.41 -5.54 7.56
CA LYS A 150 14.10 -6.16 7.31
C LYS A 150 13.20 -5.30 6.44
N ALA A 151 13.32 -3.98 6.54
CA ALA A 151 12.73 -3.02 5.61
C ALA A 151 13.81 -2.04 5.13
N LEU A 152 13.86 -1.75 3.85
CA LEU A 152 14.87 -0.83 3.30
C LEU A 152 14.45 0.64 3.44
N ASN A 153 13.16 0.90 3.48
CA ASN A 153 12.57 2.21 3.66
C ASN A 153 11.30 2.11 4.54
N VAL A 154 10.90 3.23 5.11
CA VAL A 154 9.70 3.32 5.95
C VAL A 154 8.83 4.51 5.55
N GLY A 155 7.54 4.38 5.75
CA GLY A 155 6.56 5.42 5.50
C GLY A 155 5.30 5.19 6.34
N VAL A 156 4.24 5.90 5.99
CA VAL A 156 2.96 5.82 6.71
C VAL A 156 1.80 5.69 5.74
N SER A 157 0.64 5.34 6.26
CA SER A 157 -0.61 5.33 5.53
C SER A 157 -1.72 5.99 6.36
N ASN A 158 -2.54 6.81 5.71
CA ASN A 158 -3.67 7.52 6.33
C ASN A 158 -3.30 8.50 7.45
N PHE A 159 -2.10 9.04 7.44
CA PHE A 159 -1.65 10.05 8.40
C PHE A 159 -2.06 11.45 7.95
N MET A 160 -2.61 12.23 8.88
CA MET A 160 -2.81 13.66 8.70
C MET A 160 -1.46 14.39 8.80
N PRO A 161 -1.33 15.63 8.23
CA PRO A 161 -0.09 16.39 8.27
C PRO A 161 0.55 16.52 9.66
N SER A 162 -0.28 16.78 10.69
CA SER A 162 0.19 16.89 12.08
C SER A 162 0.73 15.58 12.64
N GLN A 163 0.10 14.44 12.29
CA GLN A 163 0.53 13.11 12.74
C GLN A 163 1.85 12.72 12.07
N LEU A 164 2.01 13.02 10.77
CA LEU A 164 3.25 12.78 10.04
C LEU A 164 4.38 13.65 10.59
N THR A 165 4.13 14.94 10.85
CA THR A 165 5.08 15.85 11.49
C THR A 165 5.50 15.32 12.86
N MET A 166 4.53 14.93 13.68
CA MET A 166 4.79 14.37 15.00
C MET A 166 5.70 13.15 14.92
N LEU A 167 5.32 12.11 14.15
CA LEU A 167 6.12 10.88 14.07
C LEU A 167 7.53 11.16 13.51
N GLN A 168 7.65 11.97 12.43
CA GLN A 168 8.94 12.34 11.88
C GLN A 168 9.86 13.08 12.87
N SER A 169 9.29 13.81 13.84
CA SER A 169 10.10 14.54 14.84
C SER A 169 10.80 13.62 15.86
N TYR A 170 10.42 12.34 15.92
CA TYR A 170 11.07 11.32 16.75
C TYR A 170 12.03 10.43 15.96
N MET A 171 12.22 10.68 14.66
CA MET A 171 12.99 9.80 13.76
C MET A 171 14.17 10.54 13.15
N ASP A 172 15.31 9.84 13.07
CA ASP A 172 16.51 10.29 12.35
C ASP A 172 16.45 9.93 10.86
N ILE A 173 15.66 8.88 10.49
CA ILE A 173 15.46 8.48 9.10
C ILE A 173 14.16 9.08 8.52
N PRO A 174 14.10 9.37 7.20
CA PRO A 174 12.93 9.98 6.61
C PRO A 174 11.77 8.98 6.43
N LEU A 175 10.55 9.45 6.66
CA LEU A 175 9.34 8.82 6.15
C LEU A 175 9.20 9.19 4.66
N VAL A 176 9.25 8.17 3.77
CA VAL A 176 9.42 8.41 2.32
C VAL A 176 8.10 8.58 1.56
N THR A 177 6.97 8.25 2.17
CA THR A 177 5.63 8.38 1.57
C THR A 177 4.53 8.34 2.62
N ASN A 178 3.35 8.85 2.24
CA ASN A 178 2.09 8.64 2.93
C ASN A 178 1.09 8.03 1.93
N GLN A 179 0.61 6.82 2.21
CA GLN A 179 -0.37 6.14 1.36
C GLN A 179 -1.78 6.56 1.78
N MET A 180 -2.50 7.28 0.91
CA MET A 180 -3.80 7.91 1.20
C MET A 180 -4.89 7.49 0.23
N GLU A 181 -6.16 7.55 0.63
CA GLU A 181 -7.26 7.42 -0.31
C GLU A 181 -7.31 8.64 -1.22
N LEU A 182 -7.07 8.42 -2.51
CA LEU A 182 -7.17 9.44 -3.55
C LEU A 182 -7.88 8.82 -4.75
N SER A 183 -9.06 9.31 -5.07
CA SER A 183 -9.85 8.81 -6.19
C SER A 183 -10.87 9.84 -6.64
N VAL A 184 -11.40 9.69 -7.84
CA VAL A 184 -12.53 10.48 -8.35
C VAL A 184 -13.80 10.35 -7.48
N LYS A 185 -13.85 9.36 -6.57
CA LYS A 185 -14.90 9.16 -5.58
C LYS A 185 -14.65 9.92 -4.29
N ASN A 186 -13.38 9.96 -3.85
CA ASN A 186 -12.95 10.61 -2.61
C ASN A 186 -11.82 11.58 -2.90
N THR A 187 -12.16 12.87 -2.87
CA THR A 187 -11.24 13.99 -3.13
C THR A 187 -10.89 14.76 -1.86
N GLU A 188 -11.29 14.30 -0.67
CA GLU A 188 -11.11 15.04 0.60
C GLU A 188 -9.65 15.40 0.85
N ASN A 189 -8.72 14.49 0.56
CA ASN A 189 -7.31 14.70 0.80
C ASN A 189 -6.65 15.78 -0.08
N PHE A 190 -7.34 16.27 -1.11
CA PHE A 190 -6.91 17.46 -1.88
C PHE A 190 -7.23 18.77 -1.16
N PHE A 191 -8.12 18.75 -0.15
CA PHE A 191 -8.64 19.97 0.48
C PHE A 191 -8.38 20.04 2.00
N ASN A 192 -7.88 18.96 2.62
CA ASN A 192 -7.63 18.88 4.06
C ASN A 192 -6.15 19.09 4.45
N GLY A 193 -5.31 19.50 3.49
CA GLY A 193 -3.90 19.79 3.69
C GLY A 193 -2.94 18.61 3.48
N VAL A 194 -3.44 17.38 3.24
CA VAL A 194 -2.58 16.20 3.00
C VAL A 194 -1.73 16.36 1.75
N VAL A 195 -2.32 16.80 0.65
CA VAL A 195 -1.60 17.02 -0.60
C VAL A 195 -0.62 18.20 -0.46
N ASP A 196 -1.02 19.27 0.20
CA ASP A 196 -0.16 20.44 0.44
C ASP A 196 1.07 20.09 1.30
N ASP A 197 0.87 19.27 2.34
CA ASP A 197 1.96 18.78 3.19
C ASP A 197 2.93 17.88 2.41
N ALA A 198 2.41 17.00 1.56
CA ALA A 198 3.24 16.15 0.70
C ALA A 198 4.12 16.98 -0.26
N PHE A 199 3.58 18.04 -0.88
CA PHE A 199 4.35 18.98 -1.68
C PHE A 199 5.39 19.75 -0.84
N THR A 200 5.01 20.19 0.34
CA THR A 200 5.91 20.92 1.25
C THR A 200 7.12 20.08 1.64
N ARG A 201 6.89 18.80 1.94
CA ARG A 201 7.93 17.81 2.28
C ARG A 201 8.65 17.24 1.07
N ARG A 202 8.10 17.41 -0.13
CA ARG A 202 8.58 16.80 -1.38
C ARG A 202 8.59 15.26 -1.31
N ILE A 203 7.61 14.67 -0.65
CA ILE A 203 7.39 13.23 -0.61
C ILE A 203 6.24 12.86 -1.55
N PRO A 204 6.38 11.85 -2.41
CA PRO A 204 5.28 11.36 -3.23
C PRO A 204 4.19 10.70 -2.37
N LEU A 205 2.92 10.95 -2.70
CA LEU A 205 1.81 10.20 -2.15
C LEU A 205 1.59 8.91 -2.92
N MET A 206 1.15 7.85 -2.24
CA MET A 206 0.62 6.65 -2.85
C MET A 206 -0.90 6.66 -2.75
N ALA A 207 -1.60 6.54 -3.88
CA ALA A 207 -3.06 6.49 -3.89
C ALA A 207 -3.55 5.05 -3.68
N TRP A 208 -4.28 4.78 -2.59
CA TRP A 208 -5.02 3.54 -2.48
C TRP A 208 -6.46 3.71 -2.98
N SER A 209 -7.04 2.62 -3.49
CA SER A 209 -8.39 2.59 -4.13
C SER A 209 -8.61 3.68 -5.19
N PRO A 210 -7.69 3.93 -6.12
CA PRO A 210 -7.87 4.99 -7.13
C PRO A 210 -9.14 4.78 -7.97
N LEU A 211 -9.59 3.53 -8.16
CA LEU A 211 -10.83 3.18 -8.84
C LEU A 211 -12.07 3.20 -7.90
N GLY A 212 -11.98 3.82 -6.71
CA GLY A 212 -13.08 3.97 -5.77
C GLY A 212 -13.65 2.64 -5.25
N GLY A 213 -12.81 1.60 -5.10
CA GLY A 213 -13.23 0.27 -4.69
C GLY A 213 -14.08 -0.48 -5.72
N GLY A 214 -14.20 0.04 -6.94
CA GLY A 214 -15.03 -0.50 -8.02
C GLY A 214 -16.44 0.10 -8.11
N ASP A 215 -16.84 0.95 -7.18
CA ASP A 215 -18.16 1.60 -7.18
C ASP A 215 -18.38 2.46 -8.43
N VAL A 216 -17.31 3.08 -8.94
CA VAL A 216 -17.37 3.85 -10.19
C VAL A 216 -17.95 3.02 -11.34
N PHE A 217 -17.71 1.70 -11.38
CA PHE A 217 -18.16 0.81 -12.44
C PHE A 217 -19.52 0.15 -12.14
N LYS A 218 -19.81 -0.14 -10.87
CA LYS A 218 -20.90 -1.03 -10.46
C LYS A 218 -22.07 -0.34 -9.80
N SER A 219 -21.85 0.79 -9.11
CA SER A 219 -22.92 1.44 -8.33
C SER A 219 -24.01 2.02 -9.24
N THR A 220 -25.25 1.88 -8.82
CA THR A 220 -26.44 2.47 -9.46
C THR A 220 -26.84 3.81 -8.85
N ASP A 221 -26.13 4.28 -7.83
CA ASP A 221 -26.35 5.59 -7.24
C ASP A 221 -26.20 6.69 -8.28
N GLU A 222 -27.08 7.68 -8.24
CA GLU A 222 -27.12 8.77 -9.21
C GLU A 222 -25.77 9.51 -9.36
N LYS A 223 -25.05 9.70 -8.26
CA LYS A 223 -23.71 10.33 -8.27
C LYS A 223 -22.71 9.55 -9.13
N PHE A 224 -22.72 8.20 -9.06
CA PHE A 224 -21.84 7.36 -9.85
C PHE A 224 -22.28 7.24 -11.31
N VAL A 225 -23.59 7.30 -11.56
CA VAL A 225 -24.13 7.35 -12.92
C VAL A 225 -23.65 8.64 -13.62
N ARG A 226 -23.79 9.80 -12.94
CA ARG A 226 -23.27 11.09 -13.47
C ARG A 226 -21.77 11.04 -13.68
N LEU A 227 -21.01 10.52 -12.71
CA LEU A 227 -19.54 10.40 -12.82
C LEU A 227 -19.16 9.54 -14.04
N ARG A 228 -19.77 8.35 -14.19
CA ARG A 228 -19.53 7.50 -15.35
C ARG A 228 -19.83 8.20 -16.69
N THR A 229 -20.91 8.97 -16.76
CA THR A 229 -21.25 9.72 -17.98
C THR A 229 -20.11 10.65 -18.37
N VAL A 230 -19.53 11.39 -17.42
CA VAL A 230 -18.40 12.29 -17.69
C VAL A 230 -17.14 11.50 -18.07
N LEU A 231 -16.82 10.44 -17.31
CA LEU A 231 -15.64 9.62 -17.58
C LEU A 231 -15.72 8.90 -18.94
N THR A 232 -16.92 8.43 -19.33
CA THR A 232 -17.14 7.80 -20.64
C THR A 232 -16.87 8.80 -21.76
N LYS A 233 -17.38 10.01 -21.65
CA LYS A 233 -17.13 11.06 -22.65
C LYS A 233 -15.63 11.34 -22.81
N ILE A 234 -14.90 11.50 -21.71
CA ILE A 234 -13.44 11.72 -21.74
C ILE A 234 -12.73 10.50 -22.35
N ALA A 235 -13.13 9.29 -21.99
CA ALA A 235 -12.55 8.06 -22.51
C ALA A 235 -12.74 7.95 -24.04
N GLU A 236 -13.94 8.30 -24.56
CA GLU A 236 -14.23 8.34 -26.00
C GLU A 236 -13.37 9.39 -26.72
N GLU A 237 -13.26 10.61 -26.17
CA GLU A 237 -12.43 11.70 -26.72
C GLU A 237 -10.95 11.29 -26.84
N HIS A 238 -10.45 10.54 -25.86
CA HIS A 238 -9.06 10.07 -25.80
C HIS A 238 -8.85 8.65 -26.37
N LYS A 239 -9.89 8.01 -26.92
CA LYS A 239 -9.84 6.63 -27.45
C LYS A 239 -9.26 5.63 -26.46
N THR A 240 -9.70 5.69 -25.23
CA THR A 240 -9.23 4.87 -24.09
C THR A 240 -10.41 4.35 -23.27
N THR A 241 -10.13 3.79 -22.10
CA THR A 241 -11.11 3.22 -21.17
C THR A 241 -11.31 4.12 -19.95
N ILE A 242 -12.45 3.95 -19.25
CA ILE A 242 -12.77 4.75 -18.04
C ILE A 242 -11.71 4.56 -16.95
N ASP A 243 -11.23 3.35 -16.75
CA ASP A 243 -10.19 3.05 -15.77
C ASP A 243 -8.87 3.76 -16.12
N ALA A 244 -8.47 3.79 -17.40
CA ALA A 244 -7.29 4.53 -17.83
C ALA A 244 -7.45 6.04 -17.60
N VAL A 245 -8.64 6.62 -17.82
CA VAL A 245 -8.93 8.03 -17.49
C VAL A 245 -8.75 8.29 -16.00
N ILE A 246 -9.28 7.39 -15.14
CA ILE A 246 -9.16 7.53 -13.67
C ILE A 246 -7.71 7.44 -13.21
N TYR A 247 -6.92 6.53 -13.79
CA TYR A 247 -5.48 6.42 -13.45
C TYR A 247 -4.66 7.61 -13.95
N ALA A 248 -5.09 8.25 -15.03
CA ALA A 248 -4.43 9.45 -15.56
C ALA A 248 -4.75 10.71 -14.75
N TRP A 249 -5.94 10.74 -14.15
CA TRP A 249 -6.41 11.83 -13.29
C TRP A 249 -5.66 11.87 -11.97
#